data_c002a282b72fd0e9d06aea09285f0ade
#
_entry.id   c002a282b72fd0e9d06aea09285f0ade
#
_cell.length_a   1.000
_cell.length_b   1.000
_cell.length_c   1.000
_cell.angle_alpha   90.00
_cell.angle_beta   90.00
_cell.angle_gamma   90.00
#
_symmetry.space_group_name_H-M   'P 1'
#
loop_
_entity.id
_entity.type
_entity.pdbx_description
1 polymer ?
#
loop_
_entity_poly.entity_id
_entity_poly.type
_entity_poly.pdbx_seq_one_letter_code
_entity_poly.pdbx_strand_id
1 'polypeptide(L)'
;MMVTIGNFLFRTRNALFPLLYLTLFLGQQRVSEAAVAMLVAGAAIALLGQATRILTVGLDYIVRGGRQRKVYADSLVQTGLFAHCRNPLYLGNLLMIIGFGVAANNPWYLGIAMPLFFFGYACIIAAEEHYLLGRFGESYRHYCARTPRLLPRLAGLGETLRTFAFNWRRVVVKEYTTLCMTLLVLILLASRVFNTDAADWLLSGALIFLTLLACLAVRMLKKSGRLNAGPVR
;
A
#
# COMPACT_ATOMS: atom_id res chain seq x y z
N MET A 1 9.45 -21.55 9.84
CA MET A 1 8.58 -21.66 8.65
C MET A 1 8.12 -20.28 8.14
N MET A 2 7.36 -19.46 8.89
CA MET A 2 6.89 -18.15 8.42
C MET A 2 8.00 -17.19 7.93
N VAL A 3 9.12 -17.11 8.65
CA VAL A 3 10.28 -16.28 8.25
C VAL A 3 10.87 -16.71 6.91
N THR A 4 10.98 -18.02 6.66
CA THR A 4 11.51 -18.56 5.40
C THR A 4 10.56 -18.22 4.23
N ILE A 5 9.25 -18.44 4.41
CA ILE A 5 8.22 -18.06 3.43
C ILE A 5 8.23 -16.54 3.22
N GLY A 6 8.34 -15.76 4.29
CA GLY A 6 8.38 -14.31 4.24
C GLY A 6 9.58 -13.78 3.44
N ASN A 7 10.76 -14.35 3.63
CA ASN A 7 11.95 -14.00 2.84
C ASN A 7 11.79 -14.34 1.35
N PHE A 8 11.16 -15.47 1.02
CA PHE A 8 10.84 -15.83 -0.36
C PHE A 8 9.83 -14.84 -0.96
N LEU A 9 8.71 -14.58 -0.26
CA LEU A 9 7.69 -13.65 -0.71
C LEU A 9 8.22 -12.22 -0.82
N PHE A 10 9.09 -11.78 0.09
CA PHE A 10 9.73 -10.47 -0.01
C PHE A 10 10.50 -10.29 -1.33
N ARG A 11 11.13 -11.33 -1.85
CA ARG A 11 11.87 -11.31 -3.13
C ARG A 11 10.95 -11.37 -4.33
N THR A 12 9.85 -12.12 -4.25
CA THR A 12 8.98 -12.48 -5.39
C THR A 12 7.69 -11.70 -5.44
N ARG A 13 7.34 -10.92 -4.39
CA ARG A 13 6.07 -10.19 -4.27
C ARG A 13 5.74 -9.31 -5.48
N ASN A 14 6.75 -8.72 -6.13
CA ASN A 14 6.54 -7.86 -7.29
C ASN A 14 6.04 -8.62 -8.54
N ALA A 15 6.19 -9.95 -8.55
CA ALA A 15 5.63 -10.82 -9.58
C ALA A 15 4.34 -11.51 -9.10
N LEU A 16 4.35 -12.04 -7.87
CA LEU A 16 3.23 -12.83 -7.35
C LEU A 16 2.00 -11.97 -7.01
N PHE A 17 2.19 -10.79 -6.42
CA PHE A 17 1.06 -9.95 -6.00
C PHE A 17 0.25 -9.40 -7.19
N PRO A 18 0.84 -8.95 -8.29
CA PRO A 18 0.08 -8.60 -9.48
C PRO A 18 -0.80 -9.74 -10.01
N LEU A 19 -0.34 -10.99 -9.96
CA LEU A 19 -1.15 -12.15 -10.37
C LEU A 19 -2.38 -12.33 -9.46
N LEU A 20 -2.25 -12.13 -8.16
CA LEU A 20 -3.38 -12.16 -7.24
C LEU A 20 -4.37 -11.01 -7.52
N TYR A 21 -3.90 -9.82 -7.89
CA TYR A 21 -4.78 -8.71 -8.26
C TYR A 21 -5.58 -8.97 -9.55
N LEU A 22 -5.11 -9.83 -10.47
CA LEU A 22 -5.89 -10.20 -11.65
C LEU A 22 -7.21 -10.89 -11.28
N THR A 23 -7.27 -11.55 -10.12
CA THR A 23 -8.51 -12.21 -9.66
C THR A 23 -9.63 -11.22 -9.34
N LEU A 24 -9.35 -9.91 -9.16
CA LEU A 24 -10.38 -8.85 -9.07
C LEU A 24 -11.32 -8.83 -10.28
N PHE A 25 -10.80 -9.26 -11.43
CA PHE A 25 -11.47 -9.17 -12.74
C PHE A 25 -11.97 -10.52 -13.23
N LEU A 26 -11.76 -11.61 -12.48
CA LEU A 26 -12.22 -12.94 -12.85
C LEU A 26 -13.73 -13.10 -12.64
N GLY A 27 -14.39 -13.68 -13.65
CA GLY A 27 -15.83 -13.98 -13.58
C GLY A 27 -16.74 -12.73 -13.51
N GLN A 28 -18.04 -13.00 -13.54
CA GLN A 28 -19.09 -11.97 -13.43
C GLN A 28 -19.93 -12.13 -12.16
N GLN A 29 -19.61 -13.12 -11.33
CA GLN A 29 -20.33 -13.37 -10.09
C GLN A 29 -20.10 -12.22 -9.10
N ARG A 30 -21.15 -11.84 -8.40
CA ARG A 30 -21.14 -10.81 -7.37
C ARG A 30 -21.53 -11.40 -6.03
N VAL A 31 -20.95 -10.85 -4.95
CA VAL A 31 -21.32 -11.19 -3.57
C VAL A 31 -22.61 -10.46 -3.17
N SER A 32 -22.83 -9.27 -3.71
CA SER A 32 -23.97 -8.41 -3.43
C SER A 32 -24.51 -7.76 -4.70
N GLU A 33 -25.82 -7.63 -4.79
CA GLU A 33 -26.49 -6.89 -5.87
C GLU A 33 -26.30 -5.36 -5.76
N ALA A 34 -25.91 -4.85 -4.58
CA ALA A 34 -25.65 -3.43 -4.34
C ALA A 34 -24.28 -2.99 -4.91
N ALA A 35 -24.07 -3.16 -6.21
CA ALA A 35 -22.77 -2.95 -6.86
C ALA A 35 -22.20 -1.54 -6.64
N VAL A 36 -23.02 -0.50 -6.73
CA VAL A 36 -22.58 0.89 -6.51
C VAL A 36 -22.17 1.12 -5.06
N ALA A 37 -22.93 0.62 -4.08
CA ALA A 37 -22.59 0.75 -2.67
C ALA A 37 -21.29 0.02 -2.34
N MET A 38 -21.08 -1.18 -2.89
CA MET A 38 -19.85 -1.95 -2.74
C MET A 38 -18.64 -1.21 -3.36
N LEU A 39 -18.82 -0.64 -4.55
CA LEU A 39 -17.76 0.17 -5.19
C LEU A 39 -17.39 1.38 -4.35
N VAL A 40 -18.37 2.16 -3.87
CA VAL A 40 -18.14 3.37 -3.06
C VAL A 40 -17.47 3.02 -1.73
N ALA A 41 -18.00 2.02 -1.01
CA ALA A 41 -17.43 1.58 0.27
C ALA A 41 -15.99 1.06 0.08
N GLY A 42 -15.78 0.22 -0.93
CA GLY A 42 -14.47 -0.33 -1.23
C GLY A 42 -13.47 0.74 -1.67
N ALA A 43 -13.89 1.70 -2.49
CA ALA A 43 -13.06 2.85 -2.88
C ALA A 43 -12.66 3.69 -1.66
N ALA A 44 -13.59 3.97 -0.75
CA ALA A 44 -13.30 4.71 0.50
C ALA A 44 -12.24 3.98 1.35
N ILE A 45 -12.36 2.67 1.52
CA ILE A 45 -11.38 1.85 2.26
C ILE A 45 -10.01 1.85 1.57
N ALA A 46 -9.98 1.70 0.24
CA ALA A 46 -8.73 1.71 -0.54
C ALA A 46 -8.04 3.08 -0.47
N LEU A 47 -8.79 4.17 -0.56
CA LEU A 47 -8.27 5.54 -0.41
C LEU A 47 -7.77 5.82 1.00
N LEU A 48 -8.43 5.29 2.05
CA LEU A 48 -7.92 5.34 3.42
C LEU A 48 -6.57 4.62 3.53
N GLY A 49 -6.43 3.46 2.89
CA GLY A 49 -5.16 2.73 2.81
C GLY A 49 -4.08 3.55 2.11
N GLN A 50 -4.40 4.18 0.98
CA GLN A 50 -3.49 5.07 0.26
C GLN A 50 -3.10 6.31 1.10
N ALA A 51 -4.06 6.92 1.81
CA ALA A 51 -3.81 8.04 2.72
C ALA A 51 -2.87 7.63 3.87
N THR A 52 -3.07 6.46 4.47
CA THR A 52 -2.16 5.90 5.50
C THR A 52 -0.73 5.80 4.97
N ARG A 53 -0.53 5.36 3.74
CA ARG A 53 0.79 5.26 3.11
C ARG A 53 1.39 6.64 2.83
N ILE A 54 0.59 7.58 2.32
CA ILE A 54 1.00 8.97 2.06
C ILE A 54 1.47 9.62 3.37
N LEU A 55 0.69 9.50 4.44
CA LEU A 55 1.04 10.01 5.76
C LEU A 55 2.33 9.37 6.29
N THR A 56 2.47 8.04 6.18
CA THR A 56 3.68 7.34 6.61
C THR A 56 4.92 7.88 5.91
N VAL A 57 4.88 7.96 4.58
CA VAL A 57 6.02 8.42 3.77
C VAL A 57 6.27 9.91 3.94
N GLY A 58 5.22 10.69 4.13
CA GLY A 58 5.30 12.15 4.30
C GLY A 58 5.91 12.56 5.63
N LEU A 59 5.54 11.89 6.73
CA LEU A 59 6.02 12.20 8.07
C LEU A 59 7.42 11.64 8.33
N ASP A 60 7.64 10.37 8.03
CA ASP A 60 8.94 9.72 8.14
C ASP A 60 9.08 8.59 7.11
N TYR A 61 10.29 8.10 6.87
CA TYR A 61 10.51 7.16 5.80
C TYR A 61 11.59 6.14 6.12
N ILE A 62 11.26 4.87 5.82
CA ILE A 62 12.21 3.76 5.81
C ILE A 62 12.65 3.42 4.39
N VAL A 63 13.83 2.84 4.21
CA VAL A 63 14.28 2.28 2.93
C VAL A 63 13.42 1.07 2.59
N ARG A 64 12.44 1.27 1.69
CA ARG A 64 11.52 0.20 1.27
C ARG A 64 12.17 -0.74 0.27
N GLY A 65 11.80 -2.02 0.35
CA GLY A 65 12.26 -3.03 -0.60
C GLY A 65 13.67 -3.58 -0.31
N GLY A 66 14.28 -3.14 0.79
CA GLY A 66 15.59 -3.61 1.22
C GLY A 66 16.73 -3.28 0.25
N ARG A 67 17.85 -3.97 0.38
CA ARG A 67 18.95 -3.97 -0.59
C ARG A 67 19.05 -5.33 -1.26
N GLN A 68 19.27 -5.35 -2.58
CA GLN A 68 19.40 -6.59 -3.37
C GLN A 68 18.23 -7.58 -3.17
N ARG A 69 16.99 -7.06 -3.04
CA ARG A 69 15.76 -7.84 -2.76
C ARG A 69 15.80 -8.62 -1.44
N LYS A 70 16.62 -8.21 -0.48
CA LYS A 70 16.67 -8.75 0.89
C LYS A 70 16.20 -7.67 1.86
N VAL A 71 15.60 -8.08 2.98
CA VAL A 71 15.25 -7.16 4.06
C VAL A 71 16.52 -6.43 4.53
N TYR A 72 16.41 -5.10 4.66
CA TYR A 72 17.54 -4.26 5.04
C TYR A 72 17.05 -3.00 5.78
N ALA A 73 17.73 -2.59 6.82
CA ALA A 73 17.51 -1.34 7.54
C ALA A 73 18.84 -0.75 8.00
N ASP A 74 19.07 0.54 7.71
CA ASP A 74 20.25 1.27 8.19
C ASP A 74 20.06 1.69 9.66
N SER A 75 18.85 2.12 10.01
CA SER A 75 18.45 2.58 11.34
C SER A 75 17.06 2.07 11.71
N LEU A 76 16.78 2.03 13.00
CA LEU A 76 15.46 1.71 13.53
C LEU A 76 14.62 3.00 13.60
N VAL A 77 13.72 3.18 12.63
CA VAL A 77 12.80 4.32 12.59
C VAL A 77 11.66 4.06 13.58
N GLN A 78 11.45 5.01 14.51
CA GLN A 78 10.45 4.93 15.58
C GLN A 78 9.60 6.21 15.68
N THR A 79 9.71 7.10 14.69
CA THR A 79 9.09 8.45 14.66
C THR A 79 7.99 8.51 13.59
N GLY A 80 7.25 9.62 13.55
CA GLY A 80 6.10 9.73 12.65
C GLY A 80 5.05 8.67 12.94
N LEU A 81 4.46 8.04 11.91
CA LEU A 81 3.50 6.96 12.09
C LEU A 81 4.12 5.68 12.68
N PHE A 82 5.45 5.50 12.61
CA PHE A 82 6.12 4.37 13.25
C PHE A 82 6.11 4.45 14.78
N ALA A 83 5.87 5.61 15.39
CA ALA A 83 5.62 5.74 16.83
C ALA A 83 4.26 5.14 17.25
N HIS A 84 3.31 5.04 16.32
CA HIS A 84 1.94 4.59 16.56
C HIS A 84 1.67 3.16 16.08
N CYS A 85 2.41 2.69 15.07
CA CYS A 85 2.26 1.38 14.47
C CYS A 85 3.62 0.93 13.91
N ARG A 86 4.04 -0.32 14.18
CA ARG A 86 5.31 -0.84 13.67
C ARG A 86 5.32 -1.03 12.16
N ASN A 87 4.16 -1.30 11.57
CA ASN A 87 4.02 -1.66 10.17
C ASN A 87 2.98 -0.78 9.43
N PRO A 88 3.07 0.57 9.47
CA PRO A 88 2.02 1.45 8.94
C PRO A 88 1.88 1.34 7.42
N LEU A 89 2.97 1.08 6.68
CA LEU A 89 2.91 0.85 5.24
C LEU A 89 2.19 -0.45 4.88
N TYR A 90 2.37 -1.50 5.69
CA TYR A 90 1.65 -2.76 5.49
C TYR A 90 0.18 -2.63 5.87
N LEU A 91 -0.14 -1.87 6.91
CA LEU A 91 -1.53 -1.51 7.22
C LEU A 91 -2.21 -0.84 6.02
N GLY A 92 -1.56 0.17 5.42
CA GLY A 92 -2.07 0.81 4.21
C GLY A 92 -2.28 -0.17 3.05
N ASN A 93 -1.34 -1.11 2.83
CA ASN A 93 -1.51 -2.15 1.81
C ASN A 93 -2.70 -3.07 2.09
N LEU A 94 -2.87 -3.51 3.34
CA LEU A 94 -3.98 -4.39 3.74
C LEU A 94 -5.33 -3.69 3.56
N LEU A 95 -5.43 -2.40 3.93
CA LEU A 95 -6.63 -1.60 3.67
C LEU A 95 -6.94 -1.49 2.17
N MET A 96 -5.92 -1.28 1.33
CA MET A 96 -6.10 -1.25 -0.13
C MET A 96 -6.59 -2.61 -0.66
N ILE A 97 -6.03 -3.72 -0.18
CA ILE A 97 -6.45 -5.08 -0.57
C ILE A 97 -7.91 -5.32 -0.20
N ILE A 98 -8.31 -4.97 1.02
CA ILE A 98 -9.71 -5.04 1.46
C ILE A 98 -10.59 -4.16 0.58
N GLY A 99 -10.18 -2.89 0.41
CA GLY A 99 -10.94 -1.92 -0.37
C GLY A 99 -11.17 -2.34 -1.82
N PHE A 100 -10.13 -2.84 -2.49
CA PHE A 100 -10.27 -3.35 -3.85
C PHE A 100 -11.17 -4.59 -3.91
N GLY A 101 -11.07 -5.49 -2.93
CA GLY A 101 -11.93 -6.68 -2.88
C GLY A 101 -13.41 -6.33 -2.69
N VAL A 102 -13.70 -5.38 -1.78
CA VAL A 102 -15.05 -4.87 -1.57
C VAL A 102 -15.56 -4.15 -2.83
N ALA A 103 -14.75 -3.25 -3.43
CA ALA A 103 -15.10 -2.52 -4.64
C ALA A 103 -15.34 -3.45 -5.84
N ALA A 104 -14.53 -4.51 -5.99
CA ALA A 104 -14.68 -5.50 -7.04
C ALA A 104 -15.94 -6.36 -6.85
N ASN A 105 -16.43 -6.47 -5.60
CA ASN A 105 -17.59 -7.29 -5.25
C ASN A 105 -17.47 -8.74 -5.77
N ASN A 106 -16.24 -9.27 -5.77
CA ASN A 106 -15.88 -10.52 -6.42
C ASN A 106 -15.61 -11.62 -5.39
N PRO A 107 -16.39 -12.73 -5.38
CA PRO A 107 -16.23 -13.81 -4.39
C PRO A 107 -14.88 -14.53 -4.51
N TRP A 108 -14.31 -14.68 -5.70
CA TRP A 108 -13.01 -15.33 -5.89
C TRP A 108 -11.87 -14.54 -5.28
N TYR A 109 -11.90 -13.21 -5.45
CA TYR A 109 -10.91 -12.35 -4.81
C TYR A 109 -11.04 -12.37 -3.29
N LEU A 110 -12.28 -12.20 -2.78
CA LEU A 110 -12.53 -12.16 -1.34
C LEU A 110 -12.25 -13.50 -0.65
N GLY A 111 -12.60 -14.63 -1.30
CA GLY A 111 -12.45 -15.97 -0.71
C GLY A 111 -11.07 -16.60 -0.89
N ILE A 112 -10.31 -16.22 -1.91
CA ILE A 112 -9.03 -16.86 -2.24
C ILE A 112 -7.88 -15.84 -2.19
N ALA A 113 -7.92 -14.81 -3.02
CA ALA A 113 -6.77 -13.92 -3.17
C ALA A 113 -6.53 -13.08 -1.91
N MET A 114 -7.58 -12.55 -1.30
CA MET A 114 -7.46 -11.72 -0.10
C MET A 114 -6.84 -12.49 1.09
N PRO A 115 -7.29 -13.73 1.45
CA PRO A 115 -6.61 -14.55 2.46
C PRO A 115 -5.14 -14.84 2.12
N LEU A 116 -4.81 -15.10 0.85
CA LEU A 116 -3.43 -15.30 0.41
C LEU A 116 -2.58 -14.04 0.59
N PHE A 117 -3.11 -12.84 0.30
CA PHE A 117 -2.44 -11.58 0.59
C PHE A 117 -2.20 -11.40 2.10
N PHE A 118 -3.21 -11.65 2.94
CA PHE A 118 -3.07 -11.53 4.40
C PHE A 118 -2.00 -12.48 4.93
N PHE A 119 -2.02 -13.74 4.52
CA PHE A 119 -1.00 -14.71 4.86
C PHE A 119 0.38 -14.27 4.37
N GLY A 120 0.49 -13.81 3.12
CA GLY A 120 1.73 -13.31 2.53
C GLY A 120 2.32 -12.14 3.32
N TYR A 121 1.49 -11.15 3.66
CA TYR A 121 1.93 -10.01 4.48
C TYR A 121 2.30 -10.42 5.91
N ALA A 122 1.57 -11.33 6.53
CA ALA A 122 1.93 -11.86 7.85
C ALA A 122 3.32 -12.52 7.84
N CYS A 123 3.64 -13.29 6.79
CA CYS A 123 4.96 -13.90 6.61
C CYS A 123 6.05 -12.84 6.33
N ILE A 124 5.79 -11.86 5.48
CA ILE A 124 6.73 -10.77 5.16
C ILE A 124 7.04 -9.97 6.42
N ILE A 125 6.02 -9.56 7.19
CA ILE A 125 6.19 -8.83 8.45
C ILE A 125 7.00 -9.67 9.44
N ALA A 126 6.72 -10.98 9.57
CA ALA A 126 7.50 -11.86 10.45
C ALA A 126 8.98 -11.93 10.05
N ALA A 127 9.29 -11.95 8.75
CA ALA A 127 10.66 -11.95 8.26
C ALA A 127 11.37 -10.61 8.51
N GLU A 128 10.68 -9.48 8.33
CA GLU A 128 11.24 -8.16 8.64
C GLU A 128 11.46 -7.97 10.14
N GLU A 129 10.50 -8.36 10.99
CA GLU A 129 10.64 -8.28 12.45
C GLU A 129 11.77 -9.18 12.96
N HIS A 130 11.93 -10.37 12.39
CA HIS A 130 13.07 -11.25 12.72
C HIS A 130 14.42 -10.62 12.36
N TYR A 131 14.52 -10.01 11.18
CA TYR A 131 15.72 -9.28 10.75
C TYR A 131 16.01 -8.08 11.67
N LEU A 132 14.99 -7.27 11.99
CA LEU A 132 15.13 -6.10 12.87
C LEU A 132 15.55 -6.50 14.27
N LEU A 133 15.01 -7.59 14.81
CA LEU A 133 15.42 -8.13 16.11
C LEU A 133 16.88 -8.56 16.10
N GLY A 134 17.33 -9.27 15.07
CA GLY A 134 18.73 -9.68 14.93
C GLY A 134 19.68 -8.49 14.73
N ARG A 135 19.22 -7.41 14.08
CA ARG A 135 20.04 -6.23 13.78
C ARG A 135 20.14 -5.24 14.94
N PHE A 136 19.03 -5.00 15.67
CA PHE A 136 18.92 -3.95 16.68
C PHE A 136 18.72 -4.47 18.11
N GLY A 137 18.56 -5.79 18.29
CA GLY A 137 18.51 -6.44 19.61
C GLY A 137 17.51 -5.83 20.57
N GLU A 138 17.99 -5.41 21.75
CA GLU A 138 17.17 -4.84 22.83
C GLU A 138 16.45 -3.54 22.43
N SER A 139 17.05 -2.69 21.59
CA SER A 139 16.39 -1.48 21.11
C SER A 139 15.10 -1.81 20.36
N TYR A 140 15.11 -2.89 19.55
CA TYR A 140 13.91 -3.36 18.85
C TYR A 140 12.90 -3.98 19.81
N ARG A 141 13.33 -4.74 20.84
CA ARG A 141 12.43 -5.28 21.87
C ARG A 141 11.70 -4.18 22.62
N HIS A 142 12.42 -3.13 23.04
CA HIS A 142 11.82 -1.96 23.68
C HIS A 142 10.83 -1.23 22.78
N TYR A 143 11.11 -1.12 21.48
CA TYR A 143 10.19 -0.58 20.51
C TYR A 143 8.92 -1.45 20.40
N CYS A 144 9.05 -2.77 20.30
CA CYS A 144 7.93 -3.70 20.25
C CYS A 144 7.01 -3.64 21.50
N ALA A 145 7.60 -3.43 22.67
CA ALA A 145 6.84 -3.34 23.93
C ALA A 145 5.92 -2.10 23.98
N ARG A 146 6.28 -1.01 23.27
CA ARG A 146 5.56 0.26 23.31
C ARG A 146 4.66 0.51 22.11
N THR A 147 4.97 -0.12 20.96
CA THR A 147 4.31 0.18 19.69
C THR A 147 3.61 -1.07 19.14
N PRO A 148 2.28 -1.02 18.88
CA PRO A 148 1.53 -2.15 18.37
C PRO A 148 1.97 -2.53 16.94
N ARG A 149 1.70 -3.79 16.57
CA ARG A 149 2.18 -4.38 15.31
C ARG A 149 1.54 -3.81 14.07
N LEU A 150 0.21 -3.70 14.04
CA LEU A 150 -0.58 -3.29 12.87
C LEU A 150 -1.61 -2.22 13.20
N LEU A 151 -2.43 -2.41 14.24
CA LEU A 151 -3.46 -1.43 14.59
C LEU A 151 -2.79 -0.23 15.28
N PRO A 152 -2.93 0.99 14.73
CA PRO A 152 -2.24 2.14 15.29
C PRO A 152 -2.83 2.56 16.64
N ARG A 153 -1.96 2.93 17.56
CA ARG A 153 -2.36 3.64 18.78
C ARG A 153 -2.72 5.07 18.42
N LEU A 154 -3.96 5.49 18.68
CA LEU A 154 -4.44 6.83 18.33
C LEU A 154 -3.98 7.90 19.32
N ALA A 155 -3.64 7.54 20.57
CA ALA A 155 -3.13 8.47 21.57
C ALA A 155 -1.84 9.16 21.08
N GLY A 156 -1.83 10.48 21.10
CA GLY A 156 -0.71 11.31 20.64
C GLY A 156 -0.60 11.47 19.11
N LEU A 157 -1.47 10.82 18.30
CA LEU A 157 -1.41 10.91 16.85
C LEU A 157 -1.61 12.36 16.35
N GLY A 158 -2.53 13.10 16.95
CA GLY A 158 -2.76 14.52 16.61
C GLY A 158 -1.53 15.40 16.85
N GLU A 159 -0.77 15.16 17.90
CA GLU A 159 0.48 15.85 18.19
C GLU A 159 1.56 15.48 17.16
N THR A 160 1.70 14.19 16.84
CA THR A 160 2.61 13.73 15.80
C THR A 160 2.32 14.41 14.45
N LEU A 161 1.05 14.52 14.06
CA LEU A 161 0.66 15.17 12.81
C LEU A 161 0.96 16.68 12.79
N ARG A 162 0.97 17.35 13.96
CA ARG A 162 1.26 18.78 14.09
C ARG A 162 2.75 19.07 14.13
N THR A 163 3.54 18.23 14.78
CA THR A 163 4.97 18.48 15.06
C THR A 163 5.90 18.05 13.94
N PHE A 164 5.52 17.05 13.14
CA PHE A 164 6.37 16.58 12.05
C PHE A 164 6.15 17.37 10.76
N ALA A 165 7.25 17.87 10.18
CA ALA A 165 7.22 18.50 8.87
C ALA A 165 6.89 17.49 7.77
N PHE A 166 5.79 17.70 7.08
CA PHE A 166 5.32 16.80 6.01
C PHE A 166 6.12 17.02 4.71
N ASN A 167 6.76 15.99 4.21
CA ASN A 167 7.60 16.05 3.02
C ASN A 167 6.84 15.61 1.75
N TRP A 168 6.15 16.53 1.08
CA TRP A 168 5.41 16.28 -0.16
C TRP A 168 6.28 15.78 -1.31
N ARG A 169 7.51 16.28 -1.45
CA ARG A 169 8.42 15.82 -2.51
C ARG A 169 8.74 14.34 -2.35
N ARG A 170 8.99 13.90 -1.11
CA ARG A 170 9.22 12.50 -0.78
C ARG A 170 8.00 11.63 -1.10
N VAL A 171 6.79 12.09 -0.77
CA VAL A 171 5.54 11.39 -1.11
C VAL A 171 5.42 11.22 -2.62
N VAL A 172 5.54 12.29 -3.39
CA VAL A 172 5.47 12.22 -4.86
C VAL A 172 6.50 11.21 -5.40
N VAL A 173 7.77 11.31 -5.01
CA VAL A 173 8.84 10.43 -5.52
C VAL A 173 8.66 8.96 -5.14
N LYS A 174 8.07 8.68 -3.97
CA LYS A 174 8.02 7.32 -3.41
C LYS A 174 6.66 6.64 -3.56
N GLU A 175 5.56 7.40 -3.65
CA GLU A 175 4.19 6.86 -3.68
C GLU A 175 3.49 7.00 -5.05
N TYR A 176 4.05 7.75 -6.04
CA TYR A 176 3.38 7.96 -7.33
C TYR A 176 2.95 6.64 -8.01
N THR A 177 3.78 5.62 -7.96
CA THR A 177 3.45 4.32 -8.59
C THR A 177 2.28 3.65 -7.89
N THR A 178 2.27 3.65 -6.54
CA THR A 178 1.17 3.05 -5.77
C THR A 178 -0.12 3.84 -5.98
N LEU A 179 -0.04 5.18 -5.99
CA LEU A 179 -1.20 6.04 -6.27
C LEU A 179 -1.75 5.80 -7.67
N CYS A 180 -0.89 5.75 -8.70
CA CYS A 180 -1.30 5.42 -10.07
C CYS A 180 -2.00 4.06 -10.11
N MET A 181 -1.42 3.02 -9.51
CA MET A 181 -2.04 1.69 -9.51
C MET A 181 -3.38 1.68 -8.77
N THR A 182 -3.50 2.41 -7.65
CA THR A 182 -4.76 2.57 -6.92
C THR A 182 -5.83 3.20 -7.81
N LEU A 183 -5.51 4.30 -8.48
CA LEU A 183 -6.44 4.97 -9.39
C LEU A 183 -6.84 4.09 -10.57
N LEU A 184 -5.87 3.43 -11.21
CA LEU A 184 -6.15 2.52 -12.33
C LEU A 184 -7.09 1.38 -11.93
N VAL A 185 -6.83 0.73 -10.78
CA VAL A 185 -7.70 -0.34 -10.30
C VAL A 185 -9.11 0.20 -10.01
N LEU A 186 -9.24 1.34 -9.34
CA LEU A 186 -10.55 1.93 -9.04
C LEU A 186 -11.30 2.36 -10.30
N ILE A 187 -10.63 2.95 -11.30
CA ILE A 187 -11.24 3.31 -12.59
C ILE A 187 -11.72 2.05 -13.30
N LEU A 188 -10.91 0.99 -13.37
CA LEU A 188 -11.28 -0.28 -13.99
C LEU A 188 -12.45 -0.96 -13.27
N LEU A 189 -12.52 -0.89 -11.93
CA LEU A 189 -13.65 -1.42 -11.17
C LEU A 189 -14.91 -0.57 -11.37
N ALA A 190 -14.76 0.75 -11.42
CA ALA A 190 -15.88 1.66 -11.70
C ALA A 190 -16.43 1.45 -13.12
N SER A 191 -15.57 1.24 -14.12
CA SER A 191 -16.02 0.99 -15.50
C SER A 191 -16.87 -0.29 -15.62
N ARG A 192 -16.63 -1.31 -14.78
CA ARG A 192 -17.47 -2.52 -14.74
C ARG A 192 -18.87 -2.29 -14.15
N VAL A 193 -19.05 -1.21 -13.41
CA VAL A 193 -20.32 -0.87 -12.76
C VAL A 193 -21.12 0.15 -13.57
N PHE A 194 -20.43 1.11 -14.16
CA PHE A 194 -21.07 2.28 -14.76
C PHE A 194 -21.06 2.30 -16.29
N ASN A 195 -20.11 1.63 -16.96
CA ASN A 195 -20.01 1.73 -18.41
C ASN A 195 -21.15 0.95 -19.10
N THR A 196 -22.08 1.66 -19.67
CA THR A 196 -23.24 1.13 -20.38
C THR A 196 -23.20 1.43 -21.87
N ASP A 197 -22.56 2.52 -22.29
CA ASP A 197 -22.47 2.96 -23.67
C ASP A 197 -21.04 3.37 -24.10
N ALA A 198 -20.89 3.80 -25.35
CA ALA A 198 -19.61 4.18 -25.91
C ALA A 198 -18.99 5.43 -25.25
N ALA A 199 -19.83 6.36 -24.77
CA ALA A 199 -19.36 7.58 -24.11
C ALA A 199 -18.73 7.26 -22.75
N ASP A 200 -19.33 6.34 -21.98
CA ASP A 200 -18.80 5.85 -20.70
C ASP A 200 -17.43 5.19 -20.89
N TRP A 201 -17.29 4.35 -21.93
CA TRP A 201 -16.01 3.70 -22.26
C TRP A 201 -14.97 4.72 -22.69
N LEU A 202 -15.35 5.76 -23.45
CA LEU A 202 -14.45 6.84 -23.83
C LEU A 202 -13.96 7.62 -22.61
N LEU A 203 -14.87 7.95 -21.68
CA LEU A 203 -14.54 8.63 -20.41
C LEU A 203 -13.56 7.78 -19.57
N SER A 204 -13.88 6.51 -19.39
CA SER A 204 -13.00 5.58 -18.64
C SER A 204 -11.62 5.47 -19.29
N GLY A 205 -11.55 5.37 -20.61
CA GLY A 205 -10.32 5.36 -21.39
C GLY A 205 -9.51 6.64 -21.21
N ALA A 206 -10.18 7.81 -21.25
CA ALA A 206 -9.54 9.10 -21.02
C ALA A 206 -8.96 9.22 -19.60
N LEU A 207 -9.70 8.77 -18.58
CA LEU A 207 -9.21 8.76 -17.19
C LEU A 207 -7.99 7.84 -17.01
N ILE A 208 -8.01 6.65 -17.61
CA ILE A 208 -6.87 5.73 -17.64
C ILE A 208 -5.67 6.40 -18.30
N PHE A 209 -5.86 6.98 -19.49
CA PHE A 209 -4.81 7.66 -20.24
C PHE A 209 -4.18 8.81 -19.46
N LEU A 210 -5.00 9.68 -18.86
CA LEU A 210 -4.53 10.79 -18.03
C LEU A 210 -3.75 10.29 -16.80
N THR A 211 -4.21 9.22 -16.16
CA THR A 211 -3.53 8.61 -15.01
C THR A 211 -2.15 8.07 -15.42
N LEU A 212 -2.06 7.38 -16.55
CA LEU A 212 -0.79 6.87 -17.08
C LEU A 212 0.15 8.00 -17.49
N LEU A 213 -0.38 9.05 -18.13
CA LEU A 213 0.39 10.22 -18.52
C LEU A 213 0.98 10.94 -17.30
N ALA A 214 0.17 11.15 -16.26
CA ALA A 214 0.64 11.73 -14.99
C ALA A 214 1.73 10.86 -14.34
N CYS A 215 1.55 9.54 -14.33
CA CYS A 215 2.55 8.60 -13.82
C CYS A 215 3.87 8.70 -14.60
N LEU A 216 3.79 8.76 -15.92
CA LEU A 216 4.98 8.92 -16.80
C LEU A 216 5.67 10.26 -16.55
N ALA A 217 4.92 11.36 -16.44
CA ALA A 217 5.47 12.68 -16.16
C ALA A 217 6.25 12.70 -14.83
N VAL A 218 5.68 12.17 -13.75
CA VAL A 218 6.39 12.06 -12.46
C VAL A 218 7.63 11.18 -12.57
N ARG A 219 7.55 10.07 -13.31
CA ARG A 219 8.72 9.20 -13.56
C ARG A 219 9.83 9.93 -14.31
N MET A 220 9.51 10.73 -15.32
CA MET A 220 10.47 11.53 -16.08
C MET A 220 11.11 12.62 -15.20
N LEU A 221 10.31 13.36 -14.44
CA LEU A 221 10.80 14.38 -13.49
C LEU A 221 11.71 13.77 -12.40
N LYS A 222 11.40 12.56 -11.94
CA LYS A 222 12.26 11.81 -11.01
C LYS A 222 13.59 11.41 -11.66
N LYS A 223 13.57 10.93 -12.92
CA LYS A 223 14.79 10.56 -13.65
C LYS A 223 15.67 11.75 -13.99
N SER A 224 15.09 12.93 -14.28
CA SER A 224 15.83 14.15 -14.58
C SER A 224 16.46 14.82 -13.35
N GLY A 225 16.29 14.24 -12.13
CA GLY A 225 16.81 14.80 -10.89
C GLY A 225 16.05 16.03 -10.36
N ARG A 226 15.02 16.53 -11.09
CA ARG A 226 14.24 17.70 -10.67
C ARG A 226 13.39 17.46 -9.42
N LEU A 227 13.08 16.20 -9.10
CA LEU A 227 12.37 15.77 -7.89
C LEU A 227 13.34 15.03 -6.95
N ASN A 228 14.37 15.70 -6.45
CA ASN A 228 15.20 15.14 -5.39
C ASN A 228 14.40 15.16 -4.07
N ALA A 229 14.02 13.98 -3.59
CA ALA A 229 13.59 13.83 -2.20
C ALA A 229 14.84 14.13 -1.33
N GLY A 230 14.87 15.23 -0.59
CA GLY A 230 15.99 15.61 0.27
C GLY A 230 16.50 14.45 1.13
N PRO A 231 17.61 14.61 1.84
CA PRO A 231 18.23 13.52 2.60
C PRO A 231 17.21 12.87 3.53
N VAL A 232 17.26 11.56 3.62
CA VAL A 232 16.58 10.79 4.67
C VAL A 232 17.28 11.19 5.97
N ARG A 233 16.60 11.92 6.86
CA ARG A 233 17.10 12.22 8.20
C ARG A 233 17.10 10.98 9.05
#